data_df038e20bcf625ba50a9c35302136b04
#
_entry.id   df038e20bcf625ba50a9c35302136b04
#
_cell.length_a   1.000
_cell.length_b   1.000
_cell.length_c   1.000
_cell.angle_alpha   90.00
_cell.angle_beta   90.00
_cell.angle_gamma   90.00
#
_symmetry.space_group_name_H-M   'P 1'
#
loop_
_entity.id
_entity.type
_entity.pdbx_description
1 polymer ?
#
loop_
_entity_poly.entity_id
_entity_poly.type
_entity_poly.pdbx_seq_one_letter_code
_entity_poly.pdbx_strand_id
1 'polypeptide(L)'
;HFLPVKGLEQLLKTVNKVKRQLNPKLQIGGILLPMVEGRSNFSKDIGRLLRESYGNKIKVYETEIPRGIKAAETSAEGKSIYAFDGKGKTAKAYEQFTKEVLENEKQCQKNTARQL
;
A
#
# COMPACT_ATOMS: atom_id res chain seq x y z
N HIS A 1 3.84 13.56 -14.48
CA HIS A 1 4.68 13.05 -13.40
C HIS A 1 4.17 13.39 -12.02
N PHE A 2 3.61 14.59 -11.88
CA PHE A 2 3.16 15.06 -10.56
C PHE A 2 1.71 14.72 -10.25
N LEU A 3 0.96 14.23 -11.22
CA LEU A 3 -0.46 13.94 -11.04
C LEU A 3 -0.74 12.90 -9.95
N PRO A 4 -0.01 11.77 -9.85
CA PRO A 4 -0.21 10.82 -8.76
C PRO A 4 0.10 11.42 -7.38
N VAL A 5 1.12 12.27 -7.29
CA VAL A 5 1.51 12.92 -6.03
C VAL A 5 0.43 13.91 -5.59
N LYS A 6 -0.10 14.70 -6.53
CA LYS A 6 -1.21 15.63 -6.23
C LYS A 6 -2.47 14.88 -5.82
N GLY A 7 -2.76 13.76 -6.47
CA GLY A 7 -3.88 12.91 -6.08
C GLY A 7 -3.75 12.39 -4.67
N LEU A 8 -2.55 11.98 -4.28
CA LEU A 8 -2.27 11.54 -2.92
C LEU A 8 -2.43 12.67 -1.92
N GLU A 9 -1.95 13.87 -2.22
CA GLU A 9 -2.12 15.03 -1.35
C GLU A 9 -3.60 15.31 -1.08
N GLN A 10 -4.42 15.28 -2.12
CA GLN A 10 -5.87 15.48 -1.98
C GLN A 10 -6.52 14.38 -1.17
N LEU A 11 -6.12 13.13 -1.40
CA LEU A 11 -6.62 11.99 -0.62
C LEU A 11 -6.29 12.15 0.86
N LEU A 12 -5.06 12.54 1.19
CA LEU A 12 -4.64 12.76 2.56
C LEU A 12 -5.43 13.88 3.23
N LYS A 13 -5.74 14.95 2.50
CA LYS A 13 -6.59 16.02 3.01
C LYS A 13 -7.99 15.49 3.32
N THR A 14 -8.55 14.65 2.44
CA THR A 14 -9.86 14.05 2.65
C THR A 14 -9.84 13.12 3.86
N VAL A 15 -8.82 12.29 4.01
CA VAL A 15 -8.66 11.41 5.17
C VAL A 15 -8.60 12.22 6.46
N ASN A 16 -7.83 13.31 6.48
CA ASN A 16 -7.72 14.17 7.65
C ASN A 16 -9.05 14.83 8.01
N LYS A 17 -9.82 15.23 7.01
CA LYS A 17 -11.15 15.80 7.21
C LYS A 17 -12.11 14.77 7.81
N VAL A 18 -12.12 13.56 7.28
CA VAL A 18 -12.92 12.44 7.81
C VAL A 18 -12.52 12.16 9.26
N LYS A 19 -11.22 12.13 9.54
CA LYS A 19 -10.71 11.90 10.89
C LYS A 19 -11.22 12.95 11.88
N ARG A 20 -11.17 14.23 11.49
CA ARG A 20 -11.60 15.32 12.37
C ARG A 20 -13.11 15.36 12.56
N GLN A 21 -13.88 15.12 11.52
CA GLN A 21 -15.33 15.32 11.52
C GLN A 21 -16.15 14.08 11.84
N LEU A 22 -15.66 12.91 11.48
CA LEU A 22 -16.43 11.67 11.57
C LEU A 22 -15.82 10.62 12.48
N ASN A 23 -14.50 10.43 12.42
CA ASN A 23 -13.85 9.36 13.17
C ASN A 23 -12.46 9.78 13.66
N PRO A 24 -12.36 10.34 14.88
CA PRO A 24 -11.07 10.76 15.44
C PRO A 24 -10.07 9.62 15.63
N LYS A 25 -10.53 8.37 15.65
CA LYS A 25 -9.67 7.20 15.82
C LYS A 25 -9.12 6.65 14.50
N LEU A 26 -9.53 7.24 13.38
CA LEU A 26 -9.03 6.82 12.06
C LEU A 26 -7.51 7.00 11.99
N GLN A 27 -6.82 5.97 11.52
CA GLN A 27 -5.38 5.99 11.34
C GLN A 27 -5.03 5.55 9.93
N ILE A 28 -3.95 6.13 9.38
CA ILE A 28 -3.42 5.70 8.09
C ILE A 28 -2.46 4.56 8.33
N GLY A 29 -2.79 3.36 7.82
CA GLY A 29 -1.93 2.18 7.98
C GLY A 29 -0.68 2.20 7.12
N GLY A 30 -0.74 2.85 5.96
CA GLY A 30 0.40 2.93 5.05
C GLY A 30 -0.03 3.23 3.63
N ILE A 31 0.95 3.30 2.76
CA ILE A 31 0.76 3.51 1.32
C ILE A 31 1.28 2.29 0.58
N LEU A 32 0.42 1.69 -0.23
CA LEU A 32 0.76 0.58 -1.11
C LEU A 32 0.70 1.05 -2.55
N LEU A 33 1.73 0.74 -3.34
CA LEU A 33 1.79 1.09 -4.76
C LEU A 33 1.27 -0.06 -5.60
N PRO A 34 0.10 0.07 -6.22
CA PRO A 34 -0.47 -0.97 -7.06
C PRO A 34 -0.09 -0.80 -8.53
N MET A 35 -0.28 -1.84 -9.31
CA MET A 35 -0.15 -1.84 -10.77
C MET A 35 1.21 -1.36 -11.29
N VAL A 36 2.26 -1.73 -10.58
CA VAL A 36 3.62 -1.42 -11.02
C VAL A 36 3.99 -2.34 -12.18
N GLU A 37 4.39 -1.75 -13.30
CA GLU A 37 4.86 -2.50 -14.46
C GLU A 37 6.38 -2.63 -14.41
N GLY A 38 6.85 -3.75 -13.89
CA GLY A 38 8.26 -4.06 -13.85
C GLY A 38 9.08 -3.01 -13.14
N ARG A 39 10.35 -2.87 -13.56
CA ARG A 39 11.28 -1.91 -12.95
C ARG A 39 11.43 -0.66 -13.79
N SER A 40 10.33 -0.05 -14.22
CA SER A 40 10.42 1.20 -14.97
C SER A 40 11.03 2.29 -14.08
N ASN A 41 11.79 3.20 -14.69
CA ASN A 41 12.37 4.33 -13.95
C ASN A 41 11.29 5.19 -13.34
N PHE A 42 10.16 5.31 -14.00
CA PHE A 42 9.01 6.07 -13.51
C PHE A 42 8.50 5.53 -12.18
N SER A 43 8.28 4.21 -12.08
CA SER A 43 7.81 3.57 -10.85
C SER A 43 8.80 3.74 -9.70
N LYS A 44 10.11 3.61 -9.98
CA LYS A 44 11.16 3.80 -8.99
C LYS A 44 11.20 5.24 -8.51
N ASP A 45 11.05 6.19 -9.41
CA ASP A 45 11.09 7.62 -9.08
C ASP A 45 9.90 8.03 -8.23
N ILE A 46 8.71 7.52 -8.55
CA ILE A 46 7.50 7.78 -7.75
C ILE A 46 7.67 7.18 -6.34
N GLY A 47 8.13 5.94 -6.24
CA GLY A 47 8.36 5.30 -4.94
C GLY A 47 9.36 6.06 -4.08
N ARG A 48 10.47 6.50 -4.70
CA ARG A 48 11.48 7.30 -4.02
C ARG A 48 10.91 8.63 -3.54
N LEU A 49 10.19 9.32 -4.40
CA LEU A 49 9.58 10.61 -4.08
C LEU A 49 8.61 10.49 -2.90
N LEU A 50 7.78 9.45 -2.89
CA LEU A 50 6.83 9.21 -1.80
C LEU A 50 7.55 8.91 -0.49
N ARG A 51 8.62 8.11 -0.52
CA ARG A 51 9.41 7.81 0.68
C ARG A 51 10.11 9.04 1.22
N GLU A 52 10.66 9.87 0.36
CA GLU A 52 11.31 11.13 0.76
C GLU A 52 10.32 12.12 1.34
N SER A 53 9.13 12.22 0.75
CA SER A 53 8.12 13.19 1.15
C SER A 53 7.32 12.77 2.38
N TYR A 54 7.02 11.48 2.51
CA TYR A 54 6.08 10.98 3.53
C TYR A 54 6.65 9.88 4.42
N GLY A 55 7.80 9.32 4.07
CA GLY A 55 8.34 8.13 4.74
C GLY A 55 8.57 8.27 6.24
N ASN A 56 8.76 9.49 6.74
CA ASN A 56 8.92 9.76 8.17
C ASN A 56 7.59 9.78 8.93
N LYS A 57 6.49 9.98 8.23
CA LYS A 57 5.16 10.15 8.82
C LYS A 57 4.23 8.99 8.51
N ILE A 58 4.34 8.43 7.31
CA ILE A 58 3.45 7.38 6.81
C ILE A 58 4.31 6.26 6.24
N LYS A 59 4.00 5.03 6.60
CA LYS A 59 4.70 3.86 6.05
C LYS A 59 4.40 3.74 4.56
N VAL A 60 5.44 3.73 3.73
CA VAL A 60 5.33 3.34 2.32
C VAL A 60 5.86 1.92 2.21
N TYR A 61 4.99 0.97 1.87
CA TYR A 61 5.35 -0.44 1.83
C TYR A 61 6.37 -0.72 0.74
N GLU A 62 7.31 -1.63 1.03
CA GLU A 62 8.30 -2.05 0.05
C GLU A 62 7.68 -2.92 -1.04
N THR A 63 6.68 -3.71 -0.69
CA THR A 63 5.97 -4.55 -1.65
C THR A 63 5.20 -3.67 -2.63
N GLU A 64 5.31 -4.01 -3.91
CA GLU A 64 4.52 -3.40 -4.98
C GLU A 64 3.64 -4.48 -5.60
N ILE A 65 2.40 -4.15 -5.89
CA ILE A 65 1.49 -5.11 -6.51
C ILE A 65 1.65 -4.99 -8.02
N PRO A 66 2.11 -6.05 -8.71
CA PRO A 66 2.31 -5.98 -10.15
C PRO A 66 0.99 -6.03 -10.89
N ARG A 67 0.99 -5.48 -12.09
CA ARG A 67 -0.11 -5.68 -13.03
C ARG A 67 -0.05 -7.12 -13.52
N GLY A 68 -1.15 -7.85 -13.42
CA GLY A 68 -1.22 -9.25 -13.83
C GLY A 68 -2.50 -9.56 -14.58
N ILE A 69 -2.38 -10.22 -15.73
CA ILE A 69 -3.52 -10.67 -16.52
C ILE A 69 -4.37 -11.66 -15.74
N LYS A 70 -3.73 -12.58 -15.02
CA LYS A 70 -4.44 -13.58 -14.22
C LYS A 70 -5.20 -12.96 -13.06
N ALA A 71 -4.71 -11.87 -12.49
CA ALA A 71 -5.44 -11.15 -11.44
C ALA A 71 -6.76 -10.58 -11.97
N ALA A 72 -6.75 -10.06 -13.21
CA ALA A 72 -7.97 -9.59 -13.85
C ALA A 72 -8.94 -10.74 -14.15
N GLU A 73 -8.43 -11.92 -14.48
CA GLU A 73 -9.25 -13.10 -14.76
C GLU A 73 -9.94 -13.67 -13.52
N THR A 74 -9.40 -13.45 -12.32
CA THR A 74 -10.01 -13.98 -11.09
C THR A 74 -11.44 -13.47 -10.88
N SER A 75 -11.73 -12.25 -11.27
CA SER A 75 -13.07 -11.69 -11.15
C SER A 75 -14.07 -12.43 -12.04
N ALA A 76 -13.65 -12.80 -13.24
CA ALA A 76 -14.50 -13.57 -14.16
C ALA A 76 -14.74 -15.00 -13.68
N GLU A 77 -13.73 -15.62 -13.05
CA GLU A 77 -13.82 -16.98 -12.52
C GLU A 77 -14.49 -17.05 -11.14
N GLY A 78 -14.63 -15.93 -10.46
CA GLY A 78 -15.20 -15.91 -9.11
C GLY A 78 -14.33 -16.58 -8.06
N LYS A 79 -13.03 -16.64 -8.28
CA LYS A 79 -12.07 -17.26 -7.36
C LYS A 79 -11.11 -16.20 -6.80
N SER A 80 -10.54 -16.47 -5.60
CA SER A 80 -9.46 -15.63 -5.09
C SER A 80 -8.21 -15.84 -5.95
N ILE A 81 -7.29 -14.85 -5.90
CA ILE A 81 -6.01 -14.97 -6.61
C ILE A 81 -5.22 -16.20 -6.13
N TYR A 82 -5.35 -16.58 -4.86
CA TYR A 82 -4.65 -17.75 -4.30
C TYR A 82 -5.24 -19.06 -4.82
N ALA A 83 -6.54 -19.12 -5.03
CA ALA A 83 -7.19 -20.31 -5.59
C ALA A 83 -6.99 -20.42 -7.10
N PHE A 84 -6.96 -19.28 -7.81
CA PHE A 84 -6.81 -19.23 -9.26
C PHE A 84 -5.34 -19.37 -9.71
N ASP A 85 -4.43 -18.66 -9.05
CA ASP A 85 -3.02 -18.65 -9.41
C ASP A 85 -2.13 -18.40 -8.18
N GLY A 86 -2.17 -19.33 -7.22
CA GLY A 86 -1.47 -19.19 -5.94
C GLY A 86 0.04 -19.11 -6.02
N LYS A 87 0.63 -19.54 -7.15
CA LYS A 87 2.08 -19.46 -7.38
C LYS A 87 2.46 -18.28 -8.27
N GLY A 88 1.50 -17.49 -8.73
CA GLY A 88 1.74 -16.37 -9.60
C GLY A 88 2.34 -15.17 -8.88
N LYS A 89 2.84 -14.22 -9.67
CA LYS A 89 3.48 -13.01 -9.15
C LYS A 89 2.54 -12.17 -8.30
N THR A 90 1.27 -12.06 -8.70
CA THR A 90 0.28 -11.27 -7.97
C THR A 90 -0.02 -11.89 -6.61
N ALA A 91 -0.23 -13.21 -6.55
CA ALA A 91 -0.48 -13.91 -5.28
C ALA A 91 0.70 -13.75 -4.34
N LYS A 92 1.92 -13.91 -4.85
CA LYS A 92 3.14 -13.73 -4.05
C LYS A 92 3.30 -12.31 -3.54
N ALA A 93 2.94 -11.32 -4.36
CA ALA A 93 2.99 -9.91 -3.95
C ALA A 93 2.01 -9.63 -2.80
N TYR A 94 0.78 -10.13 -2.87
CA TYR A 94 -0.19 -9.97 -1.79
C TYR A 94 0.26 -10.69 -0.52
N GLU A 95 0.86 -11.86 -0.64
CA GLU A 95 1.43 -12.57 0.50
C GLU A 95 2.55 -11.77 1.16
N GLN A 96 3.45 -11.23 0.35
CA GLN A 96 4.54 -10.39 0.85
C GLN A 96 4.01 -9.10 1.51
N PHE A 97 3.00 -8.49 0.91
CA PHE A 97 2.35 -7.32 1.49
C PHE A 97 1.71 -7.64 2.84
N THR A 98 1.04 -8.78 2.95
CA THR A 98 0.44 -9.22 4.21
C THR A 98 1.50 -9.34 5.30
N LYS A 99 2.66 -9.90 4.98
CA LYS A 99 3.77 -10.02 5.93
C LYS A 99 4.27 -8.64 6.38
N GLU A 100 4.39 -7.70 5.45
CA GLU A 100 4.81 -6.34 5.80
C GLU A 100 3.79 -5.63 6.70
N VAL A 101 2.50 -5.78 6.42
CA VAL A 101 1.44 -5.19 7.25
C VAL A 101 1.51 -5.73 8.67
N LEU A 102 1.66 -7.04 8.83
CA LEU A 102 1.75 -7.67 10.14
C LEU A 102 2.99 -7.20 10.89
N GLU A 103 4.12 -7.10 10.22
CA GLU A 103 5.36 -6.61 10.83
C GLU A 103 5.25 -5.15 11.25
N ASN A 104 4.63 -4.33 10.42
CA ASN A 104 4.41 -2.92 10.72
C ASN A 104 3.49 -2.74 11.93
N GLU A 105 2.45 -3.55 12.06
CA GLU A 105 1.56 -3.53 13.23
C GLU A 105 2.29 -3.92 14.50
N LYS A 106 3.13 -4.94 14.46
CA LYS A 106 3.95 -5.34 15.62
C LYS A 106 4.85 -4.20 16.05
N GLN A 107 5.48 -3.52 15.11
CA GLN A 107 6.37 -2.41 15.41
C GLN A 107 5.61 -1.24 16.03
N CYS A 108 4.41 -0.93 15.52
CA CYS A 108 3.56 0.10 16.09
C CYS A 108 3.13 -0.23 17.51
N GLN A 109 2.78 -1.49 17.80
CA GLN A 109 2.43 -1.94 19.14
C GLN A 109 3.59 -1.81 20.12
N LYS A 110 4.79 -2.19 19.70
CA LYS A 110 6.00 -2.04 20.51
C LYS A 110 6.28 -0.58 20.84
N ASN A 111 6.16 0.30 19.86
CA ASN A 111 6.38 1.73 20.05
C ASN A 111 5.34 2.32 21.00
N THR A 112 4.10 1.91 20.89
CA THR A 112 3.04 2.34 21.81
C THR A 112 3.33 1.88 23.24
N ALA A 113 3.74 0.62 23.41
CA ALA A 113 4.09 0.07 24.73
C ALA A 113 5.27 0.83 25.36
N ARG A 114 6.25 1.25 24.57
CA ARG A 114 7.38 2.03 25.06
C ARG A 114 7.01 3.44 25.52
N GLN A 115 5.94 4.00 24.97
CA GLN A 115 5.46 5.33 25.36
C GLN A 115 4.65 5.32 26.66
N LEU A 116 4.19 4.16 27.06
CA LEU A 116 3.47 3.98 28.31
C LEU A 116 4.45 3.78 29.48
#